data_067c66e4f3afab63deec319665f4f3ef
#
_entry.id   067c66e4f3afab63deec319665f4f3ef
#
_cell.length_a   1.000
_cell.length_b   1.000
_cell.length_c   1.000
_cell.angle_alpha   90.00
_cell.angle_beta   90.00
_cell.angle_gamma   90.00
#
_symmetry.space_group_name_H-M   'P 1'
#
loop_
_entity.id
_entity.type
_entity.pdbx_description
1 polymer ?
#
loop_
_entity_poly.entity_id
_entity_poly.type
_entity_poly.pdbx_seq_one_letter_code
_entity_poly.pdbx_strand_id
1 'polypeptide(L)'
;MKNEINYKEKTIEYYNQNDEAFINGTLNVDFSETQEKFLSYLKPGNKILDFGCGSGRDTKYFLEKGFEVHAIDGSKTMCVFATKFTGINVSQLNFLDFNEKNQYNGIWACSSILHLDSEELLIVLKKIAAALKPNGIFYTSFKYGTFEGERNGRFFNDMNEEKFHQFSKQIDYLKMYEKWITEDARADRKNEKWFNIICKKVSQ
;
A
#
# COMPACT_ATOMS: atom_id res chain seq x y z
N MET A 1 34.92 -0.32 -6.23
CA MET A 1 33.51 -0.73 -6.35
C MET A 1 32.71 0.34 -5.62
N LYS A 2 31.97 1.19 -6.35
CA LYS A 2 31.03 2.11 -5.71
C LYS A 2 29.91 1.27 -5.12
N ASN A 3 29.69 1.32 -3.82
CA ASN A 3 28.46 0.82 -3.20
C ASN A 3 27.31 1.64 -3.81
N GLU A 4 26.66 1.13 -4.84
CA GLU A 4 25.38 1.66 -5.28
C GLU A 4 24.41 1.36 -4.13
N ILE A 5 24.09 2.41 -3.35
CA ILE A 5 23.06 2.32 -2.32
C ILE A 5 21.79 1.92 -3.07
N ASN A 6 21.24 0.78 -2.71
CA ASN A 6 20.04 0.23 -3.31
C ASN A 6 18.91 1.28 -3.19
N TYR A 7 18.18 1.55 -4.28
CA TYR A 7 17.10 2.55 -4.33
C TYR A 7 16.04 2.34 -3.24
N LYS A 8 15.86 1.10 -2.76
CA LYS A 8 14.97 0.76 -1.64
C LYS A 8 15.46 1.33 -0.32
N GLU A 9 16.74 1.17 -0.06
CA GLU A 9 17.36 1.74 1.14
C GLU A 9 17.24 3.26 1.12
N LYS A 10 17.47 3.90 -0.03
CA LYS A 10 17.25 5.35 -0.21
C LYS A 10 15.79 5.75 0.06
N THR A 11 14.84 4.98 -0.44
CA THR A 11 13.42 5.27 -0.23
C THR A 11 13.02 5.13 1.25
N ILE A 12 13.46 4.06 1.92
CA ILE A 12 13.21 3.88 3.36
C ILE A 12 13.89 4.99 4.17
N GLU A 13 15.14 5.31 3.83
CA GLU A 13 15.89 6.37 4.50
C GLU A 13 15.25 7.75 4.32
N TYR A 14 14.70 8.02 3.13
CA TYR A 14 13.91 9.24 2.91
C TYR A 14 12.76 9.35 3.91
N TYR A 15 12.01 8.27 4.16
CA TYR A 15 10.91 8.26 5.12
C TYR A 15 11.40 8.36 6.56
N ASN A 16 12.55 7.77 6.88
CA ASN A 16 13.17 7.92 8.21
C ASN A 16 13.61 9.36 8.50
N GLN A 17 14.10 10.08 7.48
CA GLN A 17 14.61 11.44 7.62
C GLN A 17 13.53 12.52 7.50
N ASN A 18 12.39 12.22 6.87
CA ASN A 18 11.32 13.17 6.60
C ASN A 18 10.00 12.75 7.28
N ASP A 19 10.09 12.00 8.37
CA ASP A 19 8.94 11.43 9.06
C ASP A 19 7.95 12.49 9.55
N GLU A 20 8.42 13.55 10.23
CA GLU A 20 7.56 14.63 10.72
C GLU A 20 6.79 15.32 9.58
N ALA A 21 7.47 15.67 8.49
CA ALA A 21 6.84 16.31 7.35
C ALA A 21 5.81 15.38 6.67
N PHE A 22 6.12 14.09 6.56
CA PHE A 22 5.21 13.11 6.01
C PHE A 22 3.99 12.90 6.90
N ILE A 23 4.18 12.73 8.20
CA ILE A 23 3.10 12.56 9.19
C ILE A 23 2.17 13.77 9.14
N ASN A 24 2.72 14.99 9.28
CA ASN A 24 1.93 16.22 9.26
C ASN A 24 1.15 16.41 7.96
N GLY A 25 1.73 15.98 6.83
CA GLY A 25 1.12 16.11 5.51
C GLY A 25 0.09 15.01 5.17
N THR A 26 -0.01 13.94 5.96
CA THR A 26 -0.86 12.79 5.60
C THR A 26 -1.85 12.38 6.68
N LEU A 27 -1.54 12.59 7.96
CA LEU A 27 -2.30 12.05 9.08
C LEU A 27 -3.75 12.52 9.11
N ASN A 28 -3.99 13.80 8.83
CA ASN A 28 -5.31 14.44 8.90
C ASN A 28 -5.98 14.60 7.54
N VAL A 29 -5.43 13.98 6.50
CA VAL A 29 -6.03 14.01 5.16
C VAL A 29 -7.27 13.12 5.15
N ASP A 30 -8.42 13.67 4.76
CA ASP A 30 -9.63 12.88 4.56
C ASP A 30 -9.47 11.92 3.38
N PHE A 31 -9.53 10.64 3.67
CA PHE A 31 -9.45 9.55 2.70
C PHE A 31 -10.63 8.60 2.82
N SER A 32 -11.66 9.02 3.57
CA SER A 32 -12.80 8.21 3.97
C SER A 32 -13.56 7.60 2.78
N GLU A 33 -13.73 8.32 1.69
CA GLU A 33 -14.41 7.81 0.49
C GLU A 33 -13.75 6.54 -0.05
N THR A 34 -12.41 6.53 -0.17
CA THR A 34 -11.67 5.36 -0.67
C THR A 34 -11.63 4.23 0.36
N GLN A 35 -11.48 4.58 1.65
CA GLN A 35 -11.51 3.61 2.74
C GLN A 35 -12.87 2.92 2.83
N GLU A 36 -13.97 3.65 2.81
CA GLU A 36 -15.34 3.09 2.84
C GLU A 36 -15.61 2.23 1.60
N LYS A 37 -15.14 2.65 0.43
CA LYS A 37 -15.23 1.85 -0.78
C LYS A 37 -14.54 0.49 -0.62
N PHE A 38 -13.34 0.44 -0.07
CA PHE A 38 -12.65 -0.82 0.24
C PHE A 38 -13.42 -1.63 1.30
N LEU A 39 -13.87 -0.99 2.38
CA LEU A 39 -14.60 -1.66 3.46
C LEU A 39 -15.96 -2.21 3.01
N SER A 40 -16.59 -1.65 1.96
CA SER A 40 -17.86 -2.14 1.43
C SER A 40 -17.81 -3.59 0.93
N TYR A 41 -16.62 -4.13 0.65
CA TYR A 41 -16.39 -5.52 0.28
C TYR A 41 -16.12 -6.45 1.47
N LEU A 42 -15.98 -5.91 2.66
CA LEU A 42 -15.60 -6.63 3.87
C LEU A 42 -16.72 -6.57 4.91
N LYS A 43 -16.58 -7.32 5.98
CA LYS A 43 -17.52 -7.32 7.11
C LYS A 43 -16.76 -6.96 8.38
N PRO A 44 -17.37 -6.26 9.34
CA PRO A 44 -16.78 -6.04 10.67
C PRO A 44 -16.26 -7.37 11.24
N GLY A 45 -15.11 -7.31 11.92
CA GLY A 45 -14.38 -8.49 12.39
C GLY A 45 -13.53 -9.21 11.34
N ASN A 46 -13.60 -8.82 10.07
CA ASN A 46 -12.64 -9.32 9.09
C ASN A 46 -11.24 -8.80 9.38
N LYS A 47 -10.24 -9.59 9.00
CA LYS A 47 -8.83 -9.29 9.18
C LYS A 47 -8.27 -8.53 8.00
N ILE A 48 -7.73 -7.34 8.24
CA ILE A 48 -7.10 -6.47 7.26
C ILE A 48 -5.60 -6.39 7.53
N LEU A 49 -4.79 -6.41 6.47
CA LEU A 49 -3.39 -6.02 6.50
C LEU A 49 -3.25 -4.62 5.89
N ASP A 50 -2.75 -3.67 6.67
CA ASP A 50 -2.27 -2.38 6.16
C ASP A 50 -0.80 -2.51 5.76
N PHE A 51 -0.57 -2.59 4.45
CA PHE A 51 0.70 -2.96 3.83
C PHE A 51 1.47 -1.71 3.41
N GLY A 52 2.33 -1.21 4.29
CA GLY A 52 3.00 0.08 4.21
C GLY A 52 2.14 1.17 4.84
N CYS A 53 1.87 1.04 6.13
CA CYS A 53 0.89 1.85 6.84
C CYS A 53 1.32 3.31 7.08
N GLY A 54 2.60 3.64 6.90
CA GLY A 54 3.13 4.98 7.13
C GLY A 54 2.79 5.51 8.53
N SER A 55 2.08 6.62 8.60
CA SER A 55 1.65 7.24 9.88
C SER A 55 0.58 6.45 10.64
N GLY A 56 0.01 5.40 10.05
CA GLY A 56 -1.07 4.63 10.66
C GLY A 56 -2.47 5.24 10.52
N ARG A 57 -2.65 6.26 9.67
CA ARG A 57 -3.97 6.89 9.41
C ARG A 57 -5.03 5.85 9.05
N ASP A 58 -4.75 5.02 8.05
CA ASP A 58 -5.70 4.03 7.53
C ASP A 58 -5.88 2.87 8.53
N THR A 59 -4.79 2.42 9.16
CA THR A 59 -4.83 1.46 10.27
C THR A 59 -5.81 1.91 11.36
N LYS A 60 -5.68 3.16 11.83
CA LYS A 60 -6.55 3.72 12.88
C LYS A 60 -8.01 3.72 12.45
N TYR A 61 -8.27 4.16 11.23
CA TYR A 61 -9.60 4.19 10.65
C TYR A 61 -10.26 2.80 10.63
N PHE A 62 -9.54 1.78 10.16
CA PHE A 62 -10.07 0.41 10.11
C PHE A 62 -10.33 -0.19 11.50
N LEU A 63 -9.48 0.10 12.48
CA LEU A 63 -9.70 -0.29 13.88
C LEU A 63 -10.99 0.33 14.44
N GLU A 64 -11.21 1.63 14.19
CA GLU A 64 -12.41 2.35 14.63
C GLU A 64 -13.69 1.83 13.96
N LYS A 65 -13.58 1.25 12.77
CA LYS A 65 -14.69 0.56 12.08
C LYS A 65 -14.91 -0.89 12.52
N GLY A 66 -14.16 -1.39 13.51
CA GLY A 66 -14.35 -2.70 14.10
C GLY A 66 -13.70 -3.85 13.34
N PHE A 67 -12.66 -3.58 12.56
CA PHE A 67 -11.85 -4.61 11.88
C PHE A 67 -10.67 -5.07 12.75
N GLU A 68 -10.24 -6.32 12.59
CA GLU A 68 -8.95 -6.78 13.08
C GLU A 68 -7.88 -6.28 12.12
N VAL A 69 -6.91 -5.48 12.60
CA VAL A 69 -5.89 -4.89 11.72
C VAL A 69 -4.50 -5.34 12.14
N HIS A 70 -3.77 -5.84 11.16
CA HIS A 70 -2.32 -5.94 11.19
C HIS A 70 -1.74 -4.82 10.36
N ALA A 71 -0.60 -4.26 10.78
CA ALA A 71 0.06 -3.18 10.05
C ALA A 71 1.57 -3.43 9.97
N ILE A 72 2.13 -3.17 8.80
CA ILE A 72 3.57 -3.25 8.55
C ILE A 72 4.04 -2.00 7.82
N ASP A 73 5.31 -1.64 8.04
CA ASP A 73 6.00 -0.61 7.26
C ASP A 73 7.51 -0.93 7.19
N GLY A 74 8.19 -0.45 6.15
CA GLY A 74 9.64 -0.60 6.00
C GLY A 74 10.43 0.38 6.89
N SER A 75 9.86 1.55 7.18
CA SER A 75 10.50 2.60 7.97
C SER A 75 10.31 2.34 9.46
N LYS A 76 11.44 2.30 10.18
CA LYS A 76 11.43 2.15 11.65
C LYS A 76 10.73 3.31 12.35
N THR A 77 10.94 4.53 11.89
CA THR A 77 10.36 5.73 12.50
C THR A 77 8.84 5.74 12.32
N MET A 78 8.35 5.34 11.13
CA MET A 78 6.92 5.18 10.88
C MET A 78 6.31 4.09 11.77
N CYS A 79 6.94 2.93 11.91
CA CYS A 79 6.45 1.87 12.79
C CYS A 79 6.32 2.34 14.25
N VAL A 80 7.32 3.07 14.76
CA VAL A 80 7.29 3.61 16.14
C VAL A 80 6.14 4.61 16.31
N PHE A 81 6.00 5.54 15.37
CA PHE A 81 4.91 6.52 15.40
C PHE A 81 3.54 5.85 15.31
N ALA A 82 3.34 5.02 14.27
CA ALA A 82 2.06 4.36 14.02
C ALA A 82 1.64 3.44 15.18
N THR A 83 2.58 2.75 15.83
CA THR A 83 2.30 1.95 17.04
C THR A 83 1.69 2.82 18.15
N LYS A 84 2.29 3.99 18.42
CA LYS A 84 1.76 4.91 19.44
C LYS A 84 0.41 5.51 19.05
N PHE A 85 0.26 5.87 17.78
CA PHE A 85 -0.94 6.51 17.28
C PHE A 85 -2.15 5.57 17.20
N THR A 86 -1.92 4.33 16.77
CA THR A 86 -3.00 3.35 16.55
C THR A 86 -3.32 2.51 17.77
N GLY A 87 -2.35 2.34 18.69
CA GLY A 87 -2.47 1.48 19.86
C GLY A 87 -2.25 -0.02 19.60
N ILE A 88 -1.91 -0.41 18.36
CA ILE A 88 -1.51 -1.78 18.01
C ILE A 88 -0.02 -1.84 17.69
N ASN A 89 0.57 -3.03 17.76
CA ASN A 89 1.94 -3.22 17.32
C ASN A 89 2.05 -3.14 15.78
N VAL A 90 2.88 -2.24 15.28
CA VAL A 90 3.23 -2.14 13.86
C VAL A 90 4.59 -2.79 13.63
N SER A 91 4.63 -3.80 12.77
CA SER A 91 5.86 -4.56 12.53
C SER A 91 6.72 -3.89 11.45
N GLN A 92 8.02 -3.72 11.73
CA GLN A 92 8.95 -3.32 10.69
C GLN A 92 9.24 -4.51 9.78
N LEU A 93 8.86 -4.41 8.51
CA LEU A 93 9.05 -5.48 7.53
C LEU A 93 9.25 -4.91 6.12
N ASN A 94 10.28 -5.40 5.42
CA ASN A 94 10.43 -5.12 3.99
C ASN A 94 9.39 -5.91 3.20
N PHE A 95 8.81 -5.30 2.17
CA PHE A 95 7.77 -5.94 1.36
C PHE A 95 8.22 -7.26 0.71
N LEU A 96 9.50 -7.36 0.33
CA LEU A 96 10.05 -8.59 -0.24
C LEU A 96 10.20 -9.73 0.77
N ASP A 97 10.27 -9.43 2.07
CA ASP A 97 10.37 -10.42 3.14
C ASP A 97 9.00 -10.91 3.61
N PHE A 98 7.92 -10.24 3.20
CA PHE A 98 6.56 -10.65 3.50
C PHE A 98 6.25 -12.03 2.91
N ASN A 99 5.75 -12.98 3.73
CA ASN A 99 5.51 -14.37 3.29
C ASN A 99 4.38 -15.04 4.06
N GLU A 100 3.22 -14.40 4.15
CA GLU A 100 2.04 -14.99 4.77
C GLU A 100 1.13 -15.64 3.72
N LYS A 101 0.27 -16.58 4.16
CA LYS A 101 -0.65 -17.31 3.28
C LYS A 101 -2.03 -17.43 3.90
N ASN A 102 -3.06 -17.10 3.13
CA ASN A 102 -4.48 -17.26 3.51
C ASN A 102 -4.84 -16.66 4.89
N GLN A 103 -4.29 -15.48 5.20
CA GLN A 103 -4.47 -14.83 6.51
C GLN A 103 -5.52 -13.72 6.48
N TYR A 104 -5.61 -12.97 5.36
CA TYR A 104 -6.32 -11.70 5.33
C TYR A 104 -7.58 -11.75 4.48
N ASN A 105 -8.65 -11.13 4.99
CA ASN A 105 -9.86 -10.89 4.22
C ASN A 105 -9.69 -9.67 3.30
N GLY A 106 -8.89 -8.68 3.76
CA GLY A 106 -8.50 -7.51 3.01
C GLY A 106 -7.02 -7.20 3.13
N ILE A 107 -6.39 -6.72 2.07
CA ILE A 107 -5.04 -6.13 2.09
C ILE A 107 -5.15 -4.74 1.49
N TRP A 108 -4.66 -3.75 2.22
CA TRP A 108 -4.65 -2.34 1.86
C TRP A 108 -3.22 -1.88 1.65
N ALA A 109 -2.86 -1.48 0.42
CA ALA A 109 -1.54 -0.99 0.06
C ALA A 109 -1.66 0.40 -0.57
N CYS A 110 -2.06 1.38 0.25
CA CYS A 110 -2.29 2.76 -0.18
C CYS A 110 -0.96 3.49 -0.38
N SER A 111 -0.64 3.83 -1.62
CA SER A 111 0.56 4.62 -1.94
C SER A 111 1.86 4.05 -1.36
N SER A 112 1.98 2.74 -1.24
CA SER A 112 3.11 2.05 -0.59
C SER A 112 3.95 1.24 -1.56
N ILE A 113 3.39 0.27 -2.27
CA ILE A 113 4.13 -0.63 -3.17
C ILE A 113 4.57 0.02 -4.50
N LEU A 114 4.20 1.25 -4.71
CA LEU A 114 4.63 2.08 -5.85
C LEU A 114 6.14 2.41 -5.81
N HIS A 115 6.82 2.08 -4.72
CA HIS A 115 8.26 2.27 -4.54
C HIS A 115 9.10 1.04 -4.93
N LEU A 116 8.47 0.03 -5.51
CA LEU A 116 9.12 -1.18 -6.02
C LEU A 116 9.32 -1.07 -7.53
N ASP A 117 10.44 -1.56 -8.05
CA ASP A 117 10.59 -1.74 -9.49
C ASP A 117 9.62 -2.80 -10.03
N SER A 118 9.54 -2.93 -11.34
CA SER A 118 8.55 -3.81 -11.97
C SER A 118 8.76 -5.29 -11.62
N GLU A 119 9.99 -5.77 -11.45
CA GLU A 119 10.28 -7.17 -11.09
C GLU A 119 9.86 -7.45 -9.64
N GLU A 120 10.24 -6.57 -8.72
CA GLU A 120 9.90 -6.68 -7.31
C GLU A 120 8.41 -6.50 -7.05
N LEU A 121 7.78 -5.56 -7.77
CA LEU A 121 6.34 -5.36 -7.71
C LEU A 121 5.58 -6.64 -8.08
N LEU A 122 6.00 -7.34 -9.13
CA LEU A 122 5.40 -8.62 -9.50
C LEU A 122 5.55 -9.68 -8.40
N ILE A 123 6.73 -9.76 -7.78
CA ILE A 123 6.99 -10.68 -6.66
C ILE A 123 6.06 -10.36 -5.48
N VAL A 124 5.96 -9.09 -5.11
CA VAL A 124 5.13 -8.63 -3.98
C VAL A 124 3.64 -8.85 -4.27
N LEU A 125 3.16 -8.56 -5.47
CA LEU A 125 1.78 -8.83 -5.85
C LEU A 125 1.42 -10.32 -5.78
N LYS A 126 2.33 -11.24 -6.15
CA LYS A 126 2.14 -12.68 -5.96
C LYS A 126 2.06 -13.07 -4.49
N LYS A 127 2.88 -12.47 -3.62
CA LYS A 127 2.84 -12.67 -2.17
C LYS A 127 1.53 -12.15 -1.55
N ILE A 128 1.06 -10.99 -1.99
CA ILE A 128 -0.25 -10.42 -1.61
C ILE A 128 -1.38 -11.37 -2.01
N ALA A 129 -1.37 -11.87 -3.24
CA ALA A 129 -2.37 -12.84 -3.71
C ALA A 129 -2.36 -14.14 -2.88
N ALA A 130 -1.17 -14.62 -2.47
CA ALA A 130 -1.03 -15.78 -1.59
C ALA A 130 -1.57 -15.52 -0.18
N ALA A 131 -1.36 -14.31 0.37
CA ALA A 131 -1.76 -13.93 1.73
C ALA A 131 -3.27 -13.71 1.88
N LEU A 132 -3.96 -13.35 0.81
CA LEU A 132 -5.41 -13.21 0.82
C LEU A 132 -6.10 -14.56 1.01
N LYS A 133 -7.17 -14.57 1.80
CA LYS A 133 -8.14 -15.68 1.87
C LYS A 133 -8.92 -15.79 0.53
N PRO A 134 -9.57 -16.93 0.25
CA PRO A 134 -10.50 -17.02 -0.87
C PRO A 134 -11.55 -15.88 -0.83
N ASN A 135 -11.81 -15.24 -1.96
CA ASN A 135 -12.64 -14.04 -2.09
C ASN A 135 -12.11 -12.78 -1.38
N GLY A 136 -10.88 -12.81 -0.87
CA GLY A 136 -10.25 -11.64 -0.26
C GLY A 136 -10.05 -10.50 -1.24
N ILE A 137 -10.01 -9.30 -0.69
CA ILE A 137 -9.97 -8.03 -1.43
C ILE A 137 -8.59 -7.38 -1.26
N PHE A 138 -8.03 -6.90 -2.34
CA PHE A 138 -6.79 -6.14 -2.35
C PHE A 138 -7.03 -4.75 -2.93
N TYR A 139 -6.67 -3.72 -2.20
CA TYR A 139 -6.63 -2.34 -2.68
C TYR A 139 -5.17 -1.88 -2.81
N THR A 140 -4.89 -1.16 -3.89
CA THR A 140 -3.62 -0.45 -4.07
C THR A 140 -3.80 0.82 -4.87
N SER A 141 -2.88 1.78 -4.67
CA SER A 141 -2.84 3.01 -5.45
C SER A 141 -1.43 3.37 -5.87
N PHE A 142 -1.33 3.95 -7.06
CA PHE A 142 -0.09 4.39 -7.71
C PHE A 142 -0.27 5.81 -8.24
N LYS A 143 0.81 6.55 -8.42
CA LYS A 143 0.79 7.73 -9.27
C LYS A 143 0.33 7.32 -10.67
N TYR A 144 -0.59 8.11 -11.26
CA TYR A 144 -1.09 7.82 -12.60
C TYR A 144 -0.06 8.18 -13.65
N GLY A 145 0.38 7.20 -14.45
CA GLY A 145 1.36 7.40 -15.49
C GLY A 145 2.10 6.12 -15.89
N THR A 146 3.26 6.29 -16.51
CA THR A 146 4.12 5.18 -16.99
C THR A 146 5.56 5.30 -16.52
N PHE A 147 5.90 6.38 -15.78
CA PHE A 147 7.27 6.61 -15.31
C PHE A 147 7.71 5.51 -14.34
N GLU A 148 8.96 5.08 -14.48
CA GLU A 148 9.63 4.18 -13.56
C GLU A 148 11.04 4.67 -13.31
N GLY A 149 11.39 4.95 -12.05
CA GLY A 149 12.72 5.48 -11.70
C GLY A 149 12.73 6.31 -10.43
N GLU A 150 13.88 6.92 -10.14
CA GLU A 150 14.06 7.80 -8.99
C GLU A 150 13.50 9.22 -9.27
N ARG A 151 12.76 9.75 -8.30
CA ARG A 151 12.17 11.10 -8.32
C ARG A 151 12.06 11.63 -6.89
N ASN A 152 12.62 12.82 -6.63
CA ASN A 152 12.58 13.45 -5.31
C ASN A 152 13.10 12.56 -4.17
N GLY A 153 14.21 11.84 -4.40
CA GLY A 153 14.88 11.01 -3.40
C GLY A 153 14.21 9.66 -3.13
N ARG A 154 13.20 9.27 -3.89
CA ARG A 154 12.48 7.99 -3.81
C ARG A 154 12.34 7.37 -5.19
N PHE A 155 12.27 6.06 -5.24
CA PHE A 155 11.87 5.34 -6.44
C PHE A 155 10.35 5.39 -6.62
N PHE A 156 9.89 5.53 -7.85
CA PHE A 156 8.47 5.48 -8.22
C PHE A 156 8.26 4.58 -9.43
N ASN A 157 7.22 3.80 -9.38
CA ASN A 157 6.70 2.99 -10.45
C ASN A 157 5.26 3.46 -10.71
N ASP A 158 5.13 4.49 -11.56
CA ASP A 158 3.82 5.02 -11.92
C ASP A 158 3.02 3.97 -12.69
N MET A 159 1.71 3.99 -12.57
CA MET A 159 0.82 2.95 -13.09
C MET A 159 -0.33 3.54 -13.88
N ASN A 160 -0.68 2.87 -14.96
CA ASN A 160 -1.93 3.05 -15.69
C ASN A 160 -2.63 1.70 -15.86
N GLU A 161 -3.79 1.70 -16.47
CA GLU A 161 -4.59 0.50 -16.67
C GLU A 161 -3.86 -0.57 -17.48
N GLU A 162 -3.22 -0.17 -18.58
CA GLU A 162 -2.52 -1.09 -19.47
C GLU A 162 -1.32 -1.76 -18.78
N LYS A 163 -0.50 -0.97 -18.09
CA LYS A 163 0.65 -1.48 -17.33
C LYS A 163 0.18 -2.43 -16.22
N PHE A 164 -0.85 -2.07 -15.45
CA PHE A 164 -1.38 -2.96 -14.40
C PHE A 164 -1.98 -4.25 -14.97
N HIS A 165 -2.63 -4.18 -16.13
CA HIS A 165 -3.15 -5.37 -16.80
C HIS A 165 -2.06 -6.36 -17.19
N GLN A 166 -0.86 -5.88 -17.56
CA GLN A 166 0.29 -6.75 -17.86
C GLN A 166 0.77 -7.47 -16.59
N PHE A 167 0.77 -6.82 -15.42
CA PHE A 167 1.05 -7.47 -14.14
C PHE A 167 -0.04 -8.50 -13.79
N SER A 168 -1.31 -8.12 -13.87
CA SER A 168 -2.42 -8.97 -13.46
C SER A 168 -2.53 -10.29 -14.24
N LYS A 169 -2.07 -10.31 -15.49
CA LYS A 169 -1.97 -11.55 -16.29
C LYS A 169 -0.96 -12.56 -15.77
N GLN A 170 0.04 -12.10 -15.00
CA GLN A 170 1.11 -12.92 -14.44
C GLN A 170 0.84 -13.36 -13.01
N ILE A 171 -0.32 -12.98 -12.45
CA ILE A 171 -0.70 -13.29 -11.07
C ILE A 171 -1.95 -14.16 -11.12
N ASP A 172 -1.75 -15.45 -10.81
CA ASP A 172 -2.86 -16.37 -10.72
C ASP A 172 -3.83 -15.94 -9.62
N TYR A 173 -5.12 -16.11 -9.88
CA TYR A 173 -6.21 -15.90 -8.92
C TYR A 173 -6.44 -14.47 -8.41
N LEU A 174 -5.65 -13.46 -8.81
CA LEU A 174 -5.90 -12.05 -8.47
C LEU A 174 -6.44 -11.31 -9.69
N LYS A 175 -7.71 -10.95 -9.67
CA LYS A 175 -8.38 -10.25 -10.78
C LYS A 175 -8.69 -8.81 -10.42
N MET A 176 -8.38 -7.88 -11.32
CA MET A 176 -8.81 -6.50 -11.19
C MET A 176 -10.34 -6.45 -11.24
N TYR A 177 -10.97 -5.87 -10.21
CA TYR A 177 -12.41 -5.81 -10.03
C TYR A 177 -12.95 -4.40 -10.26
N GLU A 178 -12.29 -3.40 -9.68
CA GLU A 178 -12.59 -1.99 -9.91
C GLU A 178 -11.31 -1.17 -10.11
N LYS A 179 -11.46 -0.04 -10.79
CA LYS A 179 -10.41 0.96 -10.98
C LYS A 179 -11.03 2.34 -11.09
N TRP A 180 -10.32 3.35 -10.61
CA TRP A 180 -10.72 4.75 -10.78
C TRP A 180 -9.51 5.67 -10.61
N ILE A 181 -9.67 6.92 -11.05
CA ILE A 181 -8.64 7.95 -10.92
C ILE A 181 -9.14 9.00 -9.95
N THR A 182 -8.28 9.41 -9.01
CA THR A 182 -8.52 10.54 -8.11
C THR A 182 -7.44 11.60 -8.28
N GLU A 183 -7.73 12.81 -7.83
CA GLU A 183 -6.71 13.81 -7.52
C GLU A 183 -5.99 13.45 -6.22
N ASP A 184 -4.83 14.06 -5.96
CA ASP A 184 -4.18 13.93 -4.64
C ASP A 184 -5.07 14.58 -3.58
N ALA A 185 -5.32 13.86 -2.49
CA ALA A 185 -6.19 14.33 -1.41
C ALA A 185 -5.60 15.54 -0.65
N ARG A 186 -4.30 15.82 -0.80
CA ARG A 186 -3.65 17.02 -0.24
C ARG A 186 -3.91 18.24 -1.08
N ALA A 187 -4.31 19.33 -0.44
CA ALA A 187 -4.77 20.55 -1.12
C ALA A 187 -3.69 21.19 -2.02
N ASP A 188 -2.41 21.06 -1.66
CA ASP A 188 -1.25 21.60 -2.39
C ASP A 188 -0.81 20.74 -3.59
N ARG A 189 -1.45 19.58 -3.82
CA ARG A 189 -1.07 18.60 -4.86
C ARG A 189 -2.20 18.17 -5.78
N LYS A 190 -3.24 18.94 -5.91
CA LYS A 190 -4.44 18.62 -6.73
C LYS A 190 -4.14 18.30 -8.20
N ASN A 191 -3.01 18.75 -8.74
CA ASN A 191 -2.61 18.43 -10.11
C ASN A 191 -2.03 17.00 -10.25
N GLU A 192 -1.74 16.32 -9.14
CA GLU A 192 -1.25 14.96 -9.14
C GLU A 192 -2.41 13.97 -9.16
N LYS A 193 -2.39 13.02 -10.08
CA LYS A 193 -3.43 12.00 -10.22
C LYS A 193 -2.97 10.66 -9.67
N TRP A 194 -3.90 9.94 -9.10
CA TRP A 194 -3.69 8.60 -8.54
C TRP A 194 -4.56 7.57 -9.26
N PHE A 195 -3.96 6.47 -9.62
CA PHE A 195 -4.65 5.29 -10.16
C PHE A 195 -4.94 4.34 -9.01
N ASN A 196 -6.20 4.17 -8.70
CA ASN A 196 -6.71 3.33 -7.62
C ASN A 196 -7.25 2.04 -8.21
N ILE A 197 -6.98 0.92 -7.54
CA ILE A 197 -7.35 -0.40 -8.02
C ILE A 197 -7.88 -1.24 -6.85
N ILE A 198 -9.00 -1.91 -7.08
CA ILE A 198 -9.45 -3.02 -6.23
C ILE A 198 -9.32 -4.30 -7.04
N CYS A 199 -8.63 -5.28 -6.46
CA CYS A 199 -8.56 -6.64 -6.97
C CYS A 199 -9.29 -7.60 -6.04
N LYS A 200 -9.78 -8.70 -6.59
CA LYS A 200 -10.38 -9.80 -5.83
C LYS A 200 -9.65 -11.09 -6.10
N LYS A 201 -9.37 -11.86 -5.02
CA LYS A 201 -8.88 -13.22 -5.15
C LYS A 201 -10.03 -14.13 -5.57
N VAL A 202 -9.95 -14.70 -6.77
CA VAL A 202 -10.90 -15.68 -7.27
C VAL A 202 -10.48 -17.07 -6.82
N SER A 203 -11.47 -17.95 -6.58
CA SER A 203 -11.22 -19.36 -6.25
C SER A 203 -10.54 -20.08 -7.42
N GLN A 204 -9.71 -21.05 -7.11
CA GLN A 204 -9.22 -22.04 -8.08
C GLN A 204 -10.36 -22.82 -8.68
#